data_821ddd22bd54cd1d27244c12deaf1738
#
_entry.id   821ddd22bd54cd1d27244c12deaf1738
#
_cell.length_a   1.000
_cell.length_b   1.000
_cell.length_c   1.000
_cell.angle_alpha   90.00
_cell.angle_beta   90.00
_cell.angle_gamma   90.00
#
_symmetry.space_group_name_H-M   'P 1'
#
loop_
_entity.id
_entity.type
_entity.pdbx_description
1 polymer ?
#
loop_
_entity_poly.entity_id
_entity_poly.type
_entity_poly.pdbx_seq_one_letter_code
_entity_poly.pdbx_strand_id
1 'polypeptide(L)'
;MSLTQLGTIGLGFSITYGVGKTVLNYWSGGKNAKNILPLGLLLSGFCILGMGLVMGPSSSQFIMMTILYAASGFFQSGGGSNSVVTITNWTPRNRRGLGVGFWNISHNAGGALAAAVAMFGADYFFGGDVKGMFIFPAVIAIIIAIIGFFMGNDSPEAYGLGTVEEIFEEPISEEDNAVKENKLTKMQIFKKYVLFNKVIWILCFANVFLYIVRSGIDQWSTVYAHQILGFSKDVANSGFTMFEVGALVGTCLWGLLSDLFNGRRGAVSCFALICIVFTLGYYQHADSIFAYKASLFALGFLVFAPQLLIGVAAIGFVPKQGLAAADGVKGTFAYLIGDSFAKIGLGYIAEGNPFFGLDGWTGTFAAIKAAAIVCCVLMALVALFEEIKIRKLAHQPAAH
;
A
#
# COMPACT_ATOMS: atom_id res chain seq x y z
N MET A 1 1.22 8.63 29.03
CA MET A 1 0.08 8.08 28.26
C MET A 1 -0.04 6.60 28.51
N SER A 2 -1.28 6.06 28.64
CA SER A 2 -1.52 4.61 28.71
C SER A 2 -1.41 3.98 27.31
N LEU A 3 -1.23 2.65 27.23
CA LEU A 3 -1.23 1.91 25.97
C LEU A 3 -2.56 2.09 25.21
N THR A 4 -3.68 2.14 25.94
CA THR A 4 -5.01 2.41 25.37
C THR A 4 -5.09 3.77 24.70
N GLN A 5 -4.50 4.82 25.33
CA GLN A 5 -4.45 6.16 24.75
C GLN A 5 -3.60 6.20 23.46
N LEU A 6 -2.45 5.51 23.45
CA LEU A 6 -1.63 5.39 22.24
C LEU A 6 -2.38 4.65 21.12
N GLY A 7 -3.10 3.58 21.47
CA GLY A 7 -3.95 2.86 20.53
C GLY A 7 -5.07 3.72 19.95
N THR A 8 -5.70 4.58 20.76
CA THR A 8 -6.75 5.51 20.29
C THR A 8 -6.22 6.53 19.29
N ILE A 9 -5.01 7.09 19.53
CA ILE A 9 -4.34 7.99 18.58
C ILE A 9 -4.12 7.25 17.24
N GLY A 10 -3.56 6.03 17.30
CA GLY A 10 -3.30 5.21 16.11
C GLY A 10 -4.55 4.85 15.33
N LEU A 11 -5.65 4.51 16.03
CA LEU A 11 -6.94 4.20 15.41
C LEU A 11 -7.52 5.41 14.66
N GLY A 12 -7.44 6.61 15.26
CA GLY A 12 -7.85 7.85 14.61
C GLY A 12 -7.15 8.07 13.27
N PHE A 13 -5.84 7.87 13.23
CA PHE A 13 -5.06 7.92 11.98
C PHE A 13 -5.54 6.89 10.96
N SER A 14 -5.69 5.63 11.33
CA SER A 14 -6.07 4.54 10.41
C SER A 14 -7.43 4.77 9.76
N ILE A 15 -8.42 5.22 10.54
CA ILE A 15 -9.78 5.52 10.05
C ILE A 15 -9.74 6.68 9.05
N THR A 16 -9.11 7.79 9.42
CA THR A 16 -9.08 8.98 8.56
C THR A 16 -8.24 8.75 7.31
N TYR A 17 -7.15 7.98 7.41
CA TYR A 17 -6.37 7.54 6.26
C TYR A 17 -7.20 6.67 5.31
N GLY A 18 -7.92 5.68 5.83
CA GLY A 18 -8.80 4.82 5.05
C GLY A 18 -9.90 5.60 4.32
N VAL A 19 -10.61 6.50 5.01
CA VAL A 19 -11.64 7.37 4.40
C VAL A 19 -11.01 8.34 3.40
N GLY A 20 -9.92 8.96 3.76
CA GLY A 20 -9.19 9.90 2.94
C GLY A 20 -8.70 9.28 1.62
N LYS A 21 -8.39 7.98 1.61
CA LYS A 21 -8.06 7.22 0.39
C LYS A 21 -9.11 7.41 -0.72
N THR A 22 -10.38 7.27 -0.43
CA THR A 22 -11.44 7.53 -1.44
C THR A 22 -11.66 9.01 -1.67
N VAL A 23 -11.79 9.81 -0.62
CA VAL A 23 -12.19 11.22 -0.72
C VAL A 23 -11.14 12.06 -1.45
N LEU A 24 -9.88 12.01 -1.01
CA LEU A 24 -8.81 12.79 -1.62
C LEU A 24 -8.45 12.30 -3.02
N ASN A 25 -8.45 11.00 -3.25
CA ASN A 25 -8.12 10.47 -4.56
C ASN A 25 -9.25 10.69 -5.59
N TYR A 26 -10.50 10.70 -5.17
CA TYR A 26 -11.59 11.17 -6.01
C TYR A 26 -11.44 12.67 -6.30
N TRP A 27 -11.13 13.49 -5.28
CA TRP A 27 -10.94 14.92 -5.45
C TRP A 27 -9.76 15.25 -6.38
N SER A 28 -8.64 14.51 -6.27
CA SER A 28 -7.42 14.74 -7.06
C SER A 28 -7.52 14.24 -8.50
N GLY A 29 -8.43 13.30 -8.81
CA GLY A 29 -8.57 12.74 -10.14
C GLY A 29 -8.74 13.81 -11.22
N GLY A 30 -7.95 13.75 -12.29
CA GLY A 30 -7.89 14.72 -13.37
C GLY A 30 -7.21 16.05 -13.03
N LYS A 31 -6.62 16.19 -11.84
CA LYS A 31 -5.76 17.31 -11.45
C LYS A 31 -4.28 16.92 -11.64
N ASN A 32 -3.41 17.91 -11.56
CA ASN A 32 -1.97 17.66 -11.58
C ASN A 32 -1.56 16.82 -10.35
N ALA A 33 -1.34 15.52 -10.56
CA ALA A 33 -1.07 14.55 -9.50
C ALA A 33 0.25 14.85 -8.77
N LYS A 34 1.24 15.40 -9.49
CA LYS A 34 2.55 15.79 -8.94
C LYS A 34 2.41 16.76 -7.78
N ASN A 35 1.47 17.69 -7.82
CA ASN A 35 1.30 18.69 -6.76
C ASN A 35 0.51 18.16 -5.55
N ILE A 36 -0.24 17.08 -5.71
CA ILE A 36 -1.03 16.48 -4.63
C ILE A 36 -0.13 15.84 -3.55
N LEU A 37 0.95 15.18 -3.96
CA LEU A 37 1.89 14.58 -3.03
C LEU A 37 2.57 15.62 -2.12
N PRO A 38 3.21 16.69 -2.64
CA PRO A 38 3.78 17.74 -1.79
C PRO A 38 2.75 18.44 -0.92
N LEU A 39 1.52 18.67 -1.42
CA LEU A 39 0.45 19.30 -0.63
C LEU A 39 0.07 18.40 0.57
N GLY A 40 -0.12 17.10 0.33
CA GLY A 40 -0.42 16.14 1.40
C GLY A 40 0.72 16.06 2.43
N LEU A 41 1.97 16.02 1.97
CA LEU A 41 3.15 16.01 2.82
C LEU A 41 3.28 17.30 3.65
N LEU A 42 3.04 18.46 3.04
CA LEU A 42 3.07 19.76 3.72
C LEU A 42 2.03 19.83 4.85
N LEU A 43 0.78 19.52 4.54
CA LEU A 43 -0.31 19.57 5.52
C LEU A 43 -0.12 18.53 6.64
N SER A 44 0.33 17.33 6.29
CA SER A 44 0.70 16.31 7.28
C SER A 44 1.89 16.75 8.13
N GLY A 45 2.92 17.36 7.52
CA GLY A 45 4.06 17.91 8.23
C GLY A 45 3.65 18.95 9.29
N PHE A 46 2.74 19.85 8.95
CA PHE A 46 2.19 20.81 9.93
C PHE A 46 1.41 20.13 11.05
N CYS A 47 0.65 19.08 10.76
CA CYS A 47 -0.04 18.31 11.79
C CYS A 47 0.95 17.65 12.76
N ILE A 48 1.99 17.00 12.25
CA ILE A 48 3.02 16.34 13.09
C ILE A 48 3.83 17.38 13.87
N LEU A 49 4.16 18.53 13.26
CA LEU A 49 4.79 19.65 13.96
C LEU A 49 3.92 20.13 15.12
N GLY A 50 2.62 20.33 14.86
CA GLY A 50 1.65 20.69 15.90
C GLY A 50 1.58 19.66 17.02
N MET A 51 1.65 18.36 16.72
CA MET A 51 1.70 17.31 17.74
C MET A 51 2.92 17.47 18.66
N GLY A 52 4.11 17.69 18.11
CA GLY A 52 5.32 17.94 18.90
C GLY A 52 5.21 19.17 19.79
N LEU A 53 4.58 20.24 19.29
CA LEU A 53 4.41 21.49 20.05
C LEU A 53 3.38 21.38 21.18
N VAL A 54 2.27 20.65 20.97
CA VAL A 54 1.20 20.51 21.98
C VAL A 54 1.38 19.33 22.92
N MET A 55 2.41 18.50 22.71
CA MET A 55 2.65 17.31 23.51
C MET A 55 2.78 17.63 25.00
N GLY A 56 2.00 16.93 25.83
CA GLY A 56 2.04 17.06 27.27
C GLY A 56 1.06 16.11 27.99
N PRO A 57 0.99 16.18 29.33
CA PRO A 57 0.25 15.20 30.15
C PRO A 57 -1.25 15.50 30.29
N SER A 58 -1.76 16.67 29.83
CA SER A 58 -3.16 17.04 30.04
C SER A 58 -4.12 16.34 29.06
N SER A 59 -5.38 16.15 29.47
CA SER A 59 -6.41 15.56 28.63
C SER A 59 -6.69 16.38 27.36
N SER A 60 -6.60 17.70 27.43
CA SER A 60 -6.76 18.58 26.27
C SER A 60 -5.62 18.38 25.25
N GLN A 61 -4.40 18.19 25.72
CA GLN A 61 -3.24 17.91 24.86
C GLN A 61 -3.37 16.54 24.19
N PHE A 62 -3.85 15.52 24.92
CA PHE A 62 -4.15 14.22 24.35
C PHE A 62 -5.19 14.30 23.22
N ILE A 63 -6.29 15.00 23.45
CA ILE A 63 -7.34 15.19 22.42
C ILE A 63 -6.77 15.91 21.20
N MET A 64 -6.00 16.99 21.41
CA MET A 64 -5.39 17.75 20.32
C MET A 64 -4.40 16.89 19.51
N MET A 65 -3.56 16.09 20.17
CA MET A 65 -2.66 15.14 19.50
C MET A 65 -3.44 14.13 18.67
N THR A 66 -4.54 13.59 19.19
CA THR A 66 -5.39 12.64 18.48
C THR A 66 -6.00 13.27 17.22
N ILE A 67 -6.51 14.50 17.33
CA ILE A 67 -7.08 15.22 16.19
C ILE A 67 -6.01 15.53 15.14
N LEU A 68 -4.84 16.02 15.55
CA LEU A 68 -3.75 16.34 14.63
C LEU A 68 -3.22 15.10 13.93
N TYR A 69 -3.10 13.97 14.64
CA TYR A 69 -2.66 12.72 14.02
C TYR A 69 -3.69 12.14 13.06
N ALA A 70 -4.97 12.19 13.41
CA ALA A 70 -6.05 11.83 12.53
C ALA A 70 -6.08 12.72 11.27
N ALA A 71 -5.91 14.04 11.41
CA ALA A 71 -5.80 14.96 10.27
C ALA A 71 -4.58 14.64 9.38
N SER A 72 -3.44 14.32 9.99
CA SER A 72 -2.24 13.86 9.28
C SER A 72 -2.52 12.62 8.44
N GLY A 73 -3.23 11.62 9.01
CA GLY A 73 -3.64 10.42 8.29
C GLY A 73 -4.49 10.75 7.05
N PHE A 74 -5.45 11.64 7.20
CA PHE A 74 -6.28 12.09 6.08
C PHE A 74 -5.44 12.71 4.97
N PHE A 75 -4.56 13.67 5.28
CA PHE A 75 -3.75 14.36 4.28
C PHE A 75 -2.73 13.45 3.58
N GLN A 76 -2.17 12.46 4.27
CA GLN A 76 -1.24 11.50 3.67
C GLN A 76 -1.90 10.52 2.70
N SER A 77 -3.19 10.26 2.86
CA SER A 77 -3.91 9.19 2.17
C SER A 77 -3.92 9.33 0.63
N GLY A 78 -3.80 10.55 0.12
CA GLY A 78 -3.77 10.85 -1.33
C GLY A 78 -2.41 10.60 -1.98
N GLY A 79 -1.31 10.56 -1.22
CA GLY A 79 0.04 10.59 -1.77
C GLY A 79 0.36 9.39 -2.67
N GLY A 80 0.16 8.18 -2.18
CA GLY A 80 0.51 6.96 -2.91
C GLY A 80 -0.21 6.81 -4.25
N SER A 81 -1.52 7.01 -4.27
CA SER A 81 -2.33 6.89 -5.49
C SER A 81 -1.93 7.90 -6.56
N ASN A 82 -1.63 9.14 -6.17
CA ASN A 82 -1.20 10.19 -7.10
C ASN A 82 0.24 9.97 -7.59
N SER A 83 1.11 9.37 -6.77
CA SER A 83 2.45 8.93 -7.23
C SER A 83 2.33 7.89 -8.35
N VAL A 84 1.43 6.91 -8.21
CA VAL A 84 1.18 5.91 -9.27
C VAL A 84 0.65 6.58 -10.55
N VAL A 85 -0.21 7.59 -10.44
CA VAL A 85 -0.68 8.36 -11.61
C VAL A 85 0.48 9.05 -12.31
N THR A 86 1.34 9.76 -11.57
CA THR A 86 2.53 10.42 -12.14
C THR A 86 3.45 9.41 -12.82
N ILE A 87 3.75 8.27 -12.17
CA ILE A 87 4.56 7.21 -12.78
C ILE A 87 3.92 6.71 -14.07
N THR A 88 2.61 6.50 -14.08
CA THR A 88 1.87 6.03 -15.26
C THR A 88 1.94 7.03 -16.40
N ASN A 89 1.96 8.33 -16.12
CA ASN A 89 2.09 9.38 -17.12
C ASN A 89 3.51 9.47 -17.72
N TRP A 90 4.53 8.95 -17.03
CA TRP A 90 5.93 9.02 -17.48
C TRP A 90 6.48 7.68 -17.98
N THR A 91 5.78 6.56 -17.75
CA THR A 91 6.31 5.22 -18.09
C THR A 91 5.46 4.50 -19.12
N PRO A 92 6.08 3.88 -20.15
CA PRO A 92 5.40 3.05 -21.10
C PRO A 92 4.79 1.82 -20.42
N ARG A 93 3.77 1.23 -21.04
CA ARG A 93 2.97 0.13 -20.49
C ARG A 93 3.81 -1.05 -20.03
N ASN A 94 4.85 -1.39 -20.80
CA ASN A 94 5.75 -2.51 -20.54
C ASN A 94 6.77 -2.27 -19.41
N ARG A 95 6.85 -1.05 -18.85
CA ARG A 95 7.75 -0.69 -17.75
C ARG A 95 7.02 -0.12 -16.52
N ARG A 96 5.70 -0.08 -16.52
CA ARG A 96 4.91 0.46 -15.41
C ARG A 96 5.08 -0.33 -14.12
N GLY A 97 5.20 -1.66 -14.21
CA GLY A 97 5.47 -2.51 -13.06
C GLY A 97 6.81 -2.19 -12.40
N LEU A 98 7.86 -2.04 -13.21
CA LEU A 98 9.18 -1.63 -12.73
C LEU A 98 9.15 -0.23 -12.10
N GLY A 99 8.49 0.74 -12.74
CA GLY A 99 8.36 2.11 -12.22
C GLY A 99 7.65 2.17 -10.86
N VAL A 100 6.53 1.48 -10.72
CA VAL A 100 5.78 1.41 -9.46
C VAL A 100 6.56 0.60 -8.41
N GLY A 101 7.24 -0.47 -8.81
CA GLY A 101 8.12 -1.26 -7.94
C GLY A 101 9.25 -0.42 -7.36
N PHE A 102 9.95 0.34 -8.21
CA PHE A 102 11.01 1.25 -7.76
C PHE A 102 10.49 2.33 -6.80
N TRP A 103 9.34 2.94 -7.11
CA TRP A 103 8.71 3.89 -6.21
C TRP A 103 8.35 3.26 -4.85
N ASN A 104 7.88 2.03 -4.83
CA ASN A 104 7.46 1.37 -3.59
C ASN A 104 8.63 1.09 -2.62
N ILE A 105 9.89 1.07 -3.13
CA ILE A 105 11.10 1.02 -2.28
C ILE A 105 11.09 2.18 -1.28
N SER A 106 10.64 3.37 -1.70
CA SER A 106 10.61 4.55 -0.84
C SER A 106 9.75 4.36 0.41
N HIS A 107 8.71 3.54 0.34
CA HIS A 107 7.85 3.21 1.48
C HIS A 107 8.64 2.44 2.56
N ASN A 108 9.32 1.36 2.17
CA ASN A 108 10.08 0.53 3.08
C ASN A 108 11.35 1.25 3.60
N ALA A 109 12.08 1.93 2.70
CA ALA A 109 13.24 2.73 3.09
C ALA A 109 12.86 3.89 4.02
N GLY A 110 11.74 4.56 3.75
CA GLY A 110 11.22 5.61 4.60
C GLY A 110 10.84 5.10 5.99
N GLY A 111 10.17 3.96 6.08
CA GLY A 111 9.84 3.31 7.35
C GLY A 111 11.10 2.96 8.18
N ALA A 112 12.11 2.39 7.54
CA ALA A 112 13.37 2.06 8.21
C ALA A 112 14.14 3.31 8.71
N LEU A 113 14.12 4.41 7.95
CA LEU A 113 14.81 5.65 8.31
C LEU A 113 14.04 6.50 9.32
N ALA A 114 12.72 6.38 9.39
CA ALA A 114 11.87 7.27 10.19
C ALA A 114 12.27 7.26 11.68
N ALA A 115 12.49 6.09 12.27
CA ALA A 115 12.91 5.95 13.66
C ALA A 115 14.29 6.59 13.91
N ALA A 116 15.25 6.33 13.02
CA ALA A 116 16.60 6.89 13.13
C ALA A 116 16.59 8.42 13.04
N VAL A 117 15.83 9.00 12.09
CA VAL A 117 15.69 10.45 11.93
C VAL A 117 15.00 11.06 13.15
N ALA A 118 13.99 10.41 13.71
CA ALA A 118 13.29 10.89 14.90
C ALA A 118 14.21 10.90 16.13
N MET A 119 14.95 9.81 16.37
CA MET A 119 15.91 9.70 17.47
C MET A 119 17.05 10.71 17.31
N PHE A 120 17.63 10.82 16.10
CA PHE A 120 18.66 11.82 15.82
C PHE A 120 18.19 13.24 16.14
N GLY A 121 16.97 13.59 15.72
CA GLY A 121 16.38 14.88 16.02
C GLY A 121 16.24 15.13 17.53
N ALA A 122 15.71 14.16 18.28
CA ALA A 122 15.55 14.27 19.72
C ALA A 122 16.90 14.45 20.45
N ASP A 123 17.87 13.62 20.11
CA ASP A 123 19.15 13.59 20.82
C ASP A 123 20.00 14.82 20.52
N TYR A 124 20.15 15.20 19.25
CA TYR A 124 21.09 16.26 18.86
C TYR A 124 20.52 17.69 18.96
N PHE A 125 19.20 17.85 18.75
CA PHE A 125 18.60 19.19 18.70
C PHE A 125 17.70 19.52 19.90
N PHE A 126 17.22 18.49 20.61
CA PHE A 126 16.25 18.66 21.70
C PHE A 126 16.70 18.05 23.04
N GLY A 127 17.99 17.67 23.17
CA GLY A 127 18.55 17.17 24.43
C GLY A 127 17.90 15.87 24.94
N GLY A 128 17.38 15.04 24.05
CA GLY A 128 16.67 13.79 24.38
C GLY A 128 15.17 13.98 24.65
N ASP A 129 14.61 15.20 24.48
CA ASP A 129 13.16 15.41 24.64
C ASP A 129 12.39 14.70 23.50
N VAL A 130 11.37 13.93 23.90
CA VAL A 130 10.46 13.20 22.98
C VAL A 130 9.79 14.14 21.97
N LYS A 131 9.59 15.41 22.28
CA LYS A 131 9.09 16.42 21.33
C LYS A 131 9.94 16.51 20.07
N GLY A 132 11.25 16.34 20.21
CA GLY A 132 12.19 16.36 19.08
C GLY A 132 11.95 15.25 18.08
N MET A 133 11.43 14.09 18.53
CA MET A 133 11.05 12.97 17.64
C MET A 133 9.91 13.31 16.67
N PHE A 134 9.13 14.33 16.96
CA PHE A 134 8.05 14.83 16.09
C PHE A 134 8.44 16.10 15.34
N ILE A 135 9.04 17.07 16.03
CA ILE A 135 9.36 18.39 15.47
C ILE A 135 10.41 18.28 14.36
N PHE A 136 11.49 17.54 14.60
CA PHE A 136 12.59 17.45 13.63
C PHE A 136 12.19 16.79 12.32
N PRO A 137 11.57 15.57 12.30
CA PRO A 137 11.09 14.96 11.06
C PRO A 137 10.02 15.80 10.36
N ALA A 138 9.15 16.49 11.12
CA ALA A 138 8.11 17.34 10.55
C ALA A 138 8.72 18.54 9.78
N VAL A 139 9.74 19.18 10.33
CA VAL A 139 10.46 20.28 9.63
C VAL A 139 11.10 19.76 8.34
N ILE A 140 11.76 18.60 8.38
CA ILE A 140 12.34 17.97 7.17
C ILE A 140 11.23 17.69 6.14
N ALA A 141 10.11 17.12 6.55
CA ALA A 141 8.99 16.82 5.66
C ALA A 141 8.41 18.09 5.02
N ILE A 142 8.27 19.18 5.77
CA ILE A 142 7.82 20.48 5.26
C ILE A 142 8.81 21.02 4.22
N ILE A 143 10.11 20.99 4.49
CA ILE A 143 11.15 21.43 3.55
C ILE A 143 11.10 20.59 2.25
N ILE A 144 11.02 19.26 2.37
CA ILE A 144 10.90 18.36 1.22
C ILE A 144 9.63 18.65 0.43
N ALA A 145 8.52 18.92 1.11
CA ALA A 145 7.24 19.25 0.45
C ALA A 145 7.36 20.55 -0.36
N ILE A 146 7.98 21.60 0.21
CA ILE A 146 8.22 22.89 -0.48
C ILE A 146 9.09 22.65 -1.70
N ILE A 147 10.22 21.95 -1.57
CA ILE A 147 11.08 21.59 -2.71
C ILE A 147 10.29 20.81 -3.77
N GLY A 148 9.45 19.85 -3.35
CA GLY A 148 8.63 19.04 -4.22
C GLY A 148 7.67 19.83 -5.11
N PHE A 149 7.16 20.98 -4.67
CA PHE A 149 6.33 21.86 -5.52
C PHE A 149 7.09 22.41 -6.73
N PHE A 150 8.39 22.63 -6.59
CA PHE A 150 9.23 23.20 -7.65
C PHE A 150 9.92 22.14 -8.51
N MET A 151 9.89 20.86 -8.11
CA MET A 151 10.56 19.78 -8.84
C MET A 151 9.62 19.10 -9.83
N GLY A 152 10.09 19.01 -11.08
CA GLY A 152 9.46 18.20 -12.13
C GLY A 152 8.02 18.61 -12.50
N ASN A 153 7.42 17.84 -13.38
CA ASN A 153 6.02 17.99 -13.83
C ASN A 153 5.31 16.62 -13.78
N ASP A 154 3.99 16.65 -13.88
CA ASP A 154 3.13 15.47 -13.79
C ASP A 154 3.23 14.55 -15.02
N SER A 155 3.56 15.13 -16.16
CA SER A 155 3.60 14.39 -17.44
C SER A 155 4.52 15.06 -18.46
N PRO A 156 4.95 14.33 -19.51
CA PRO A 156 5.77 14.87 -20.60
C PRO A 156 5.13 16.06 -21.33
N GLU A 157 3.81 16.08 -21.47
CA GLU A 157 3.07 17.16 -22.15
C GLU A 157 3.28 18.52 -21.47
N ALA A 158 3.51 18.53 -20.15
CA ALA A 158 3.81 19.77 -19.42
C ALA A 158 5.15 20.40 -19.81
N TYR A 159 6.01 19.67 -20.52
CA TYR A 159 7.25 20.18 -21.12
C TYR A 159 7.15 20.42 -22.63
N GLY A 160 5.94 20.34 -23.20
CA GLY A 160 5.71 20.48 -24.65
C GLY A 160 6.08 19.23 -25.45
N LEU A 161 6.29 18.11 -24.78
CA LEU A 161 6.49 16.80 -25.41
C LEU A 161 5.12 16.13 -25.66
N GLY A 162 5.09 15.11 -26.51
CA GLY A 162 3.89 14.29 -26.69
C GLY A 162 3.54 13.48 -25.43
N THR A 163 2.39 12.83 -25.47
CA THR A 163 2.00 11.84 -24.44
C THR A 163 2.99 10.68 -24.42
N VAL A 164 3.05 9.94 -23.30
CA VAL A 164 3.90 8.75 -23.24
C VAL A 164 3.52 7.73 -24.33
N GLU A 165 2.25 7.64 -24.68
CA GLU A 165 1.75 6.79 -25.74
C GLU A 165 2.30 7.23 -27.12
N GLU A 166 2.35 8.54 -27.38
CA GLU A 166 2.92 9.09 -28.63
C GLU A 166 4.44 8.90 -28.68
N ILE A 167 5.15 9.15 -27.58
CA ILE A 167 6.61 9.02 -27.49
C ILE A 167 7.08 7.57 -27.72
N PHE A 168 6.35 6.59 -27.21
CA PHE A 168 6.68 5.18 -27.28
C PHE A 168 5.87 4.40 -28.32
N GLU A 169 5.07 5.10 -29.16
CA GLU A 169 4.23 4.51 -30.21
C GLU A 169 3.26 3.44 -29.67
N GLU A 170 2.73 3.67 -28.48
CA GLU A 170 1.79 2.76 -27.84
C GLU A 170 0.33 3.12 -28.17
N PRO A 171 -0.55 2.12 -28.36
CA PRO A 171 -1.97 2.42 -28.57
C PRO A 171 -2.58 3.06 -27.31
N ILE A 172 -3.35 4.12 -27.52
CA ILE A 172 -4.14 4.73 -26.43
C ILE A 172 -5.15 3.70 -25.92
N SER A 173 -5.35 3.65 -24.60
CA SER A 173 -6.29 2.69 -24.02
C SER A 173 -7.73 2.96 -24.49
N GLU A 174 -8.54 1.89 -24.63
CA GLU A 174 -9.97 2.04 -24.99
C GLU A 174 -10.70 2.95 -24.00
N GLU A 175 -10.32 2.88 -22.70
CA GLU A 175 -10.91 3.67 -21.63
C GLU A 175 -10.57 5.17 -21.77
N ASP A 176 -9.31 5.50 -22.12
CA ASP A 176 -8.88 6.89 -22.31
C ASP A 176 -9.49 7.48 -23.59
N ASN A 177 -9.57 6.70 -24.68
CA ASN A 177 -10.25 7.09 -25.90
C ASN A 177 -11.73 7.38 -25.64
N ALA A 178 -12.43 6.49 -24.96
CA ALA A 178 -13.84 6.66 -24.62
C ALA A 178 -14.10 7.90 -23.75
N VAL A 179 -13.16 8.28 -22.88
CA VAL A 179 -13.24 9.51 -22.09
C VAL A 179 -13.10 10.75 -22.98
N LYS A 180 -12.14 10.74 -23.92
CA LYS A 180 -11.90 11.86 -24.86
C LYS A 180 -13.08 12.03 -25.82
N GLU A 181 -13.52 10.97 -26.47
CA GLU A 181 -14.60 10.97 -27.45
C GLU A 181 -15.94 11.40 -26.85
N ASN A 182 -16.30 10.86 -25.71
CA ASN A 182 -17.60 11.12 -25.06
C ASN A 182 -17.57 12.33 -24.11
N LYS A 183 -16.44 13.03 -23.96
CA LYS A 183 -16.26 14.18 -23.06
C LYS A 183 -16.81 13.91 -21.64
N LEU A 184 -16.47 12.74 -21.07
CA LEU A 184 -17.03 12.30 -19.81
C LEU A 184 -16.62 13.22 -18.66
N THR A 185 -17.58 13.57 -17.82
CA THR A 185 -17.32 14.30 -16.58
C THR A 185 -16.64 13.40 -15.54
N LYS A 186 -15.94 14.00 -14.59
CA LYS A 186 -15.28 13.30 -13.48
C LYS A 186 -16.21 12.34 -12.74
N MET A 187 -17.46 12.75 -12.47
CA MET A 187 -18.46 11.91 -11.81
C MET A 187 -18.88 10.72 -12.69
N GLN A 188 -18.99 10.92 -14.00
CA GLN A 188 -19.30 9.85 -14.95
C GLN A 188 -18.15 8.85 -15.04
N ILE A 189 -16.89 9.33 -15.06
CA ILE A 189 -15.70 8.48 -15.02
C ILE A 189 -15.70 7.65 -13.72
N PHE A 190 -15.91 8.28 -12.58
CA PHE A 190 -15.94 7.60 -11.28
C PHE A 190 -17.06 6.54 -11.22
N LYS A 191 -18.28 6.88 -11.63
CA LYS A 191 -19.39 5.93 -11.67
C LYS A 191 -19.11 4.77 -12.61
N LYS A 192 -18.76 5.05 -13.88
CA LYS A 192 -18.62 4.03 -14.93
C LYS A 192 -17.40 3.11 -14.70
N TYR A 193 -16.22 3.71 -14.42
CA TYR A 193 -14.96 2.97 -14.40
C TYR A 193 -14.48 2.56 -12.99
N VAL A 194 -15.11 3.08 -11.93
CA VAL A 194 -14.77 2.68 -10.55
C VAL A 194 -15.95 1.97 -9.91
N LEU A 195 -17.08 2.66 -9.68
CA LEU A 195 -18.21 2.08 -8.92
C LEU A 195 -18.92 0.94 -9.65
N PHE A 196 -19.09 1.01 -10.97
CA PHE A 196 -19.76 -0.03 -11.76
C PHE A 196 -18.79 -0.95 -12.51
N ASN A 197 -17.48 -0.84 -12.25
CA ASN A 197 -16.48 -1.71 -12.85
C ASN A 197 -16.28 -2.97 -12.00
N LYS A 198 -16.72 -4.11 -12.53
CA LYS A 198 -16.62 -5.41 -11.85
C LYS A 198 -15.17 -5.78 -11.49
N VAL A 199 -14.21 -5.48 -12.36
CA VAL A 199 -12.79 -5.80 -12.12
C VAL A 199 -12.25 -5.00 -10.96
N ILE A 200 -12.63 -3.73 -10.82
CA ILE A 200 -12.22 -2.90 -9.68
C ILE A 200 -12.76 -3.47 -8.37
N TRP A 201 -14.00 -3.96 -8.34
CA TRP A 201 -14.53 -4.62 -7.14
C TRP A 201 -13.82 -5.93 -6.80
N ILE A 202 -13.48 -6.74 -7.81
CA ILE A 202 -12.66 -7.94 -7.59
C ILE A 202 -11.31 -7.54 -6.98
N LEU A 203 -10.66 -6.50 -7.51
CA LEU A 203 -9.40 -5.98 -6.96
C LEU A 203 -9.57 -5.38 -5.56
N CYS A 204 -10.70 -4.72 -5.24
CA CYS A 204 -11.00 -4.24 -3.90
C CYS A 204 -11.04 -5.40 -2.88
N PHE A 205 -11.82 -6.45 -3.19
CA PHE A 205 -11.89 -7.62 -2.31
C PHE A 205 -10.58 -8.37 -2.24
N ALA A 206 -9.87 -8.57 -3.35
CA ALA A 206 -8.54 -9.16 -3.35
C ALA A 206 -7.59 -8.38 -2.42
N ASN A 207 -7.65 -7.06 -2.44
CA ASN A 207 -6.85 -6.21 -1.59
C ASN A 207 -7.23 -6.32 -0.09
N VAL A 208 -8.51 -6.48 0.24
CA VAL A 208 -8.97 -6.77 1.61
C VAL A 208 -8.31 -8.04 2.14
N PHE A 209 -8.42 -9.13 1.38
CA PHE A 209 -7.86 -10.43 1.81
C PHE A 209 -6.33 -10.40 1.84
N LEU A 210 -5.69 -9.69 0.92
CA LEU A 210 -4.25 -9.50 0.96
C LEU A 210 -3.80 -8.74 2.22
N TYR A 211 -4.55 -7.71 2.64
CA TYR A 211 -4.23 -6.97 3.87
C TYR A 211 -4.43 -7.82 5.12
N ILE A 212 -5.39 -8.76 5.13
CA ILE A 212 -5.48 -9.75 6.21
C ILE A 212 -4.20 -10.60 6.27
N VAL A 213 -3.69 -11.06 5.14
CA VAL A 213 -2.44 -11.83 5.07
C VAL A 213 -1.25 -10.99 5.52
N ARG A 214 -1.05 -9.83 4.89
CA ARG A 214 0.09 -8.95 5.15
C ARG A 214 0.11 -8.48 6.60
N SER A 215 -0.95 -7.80 7.04
CA SER A 215 -1.02 -7.25 8.39
C SER A 215 -1.11 -8.35 9.45
N GLY A 216 -1.64 -9.54 9.10
CA GLY A 216 -1.63 -10.70 9.98
C GLY A 216 -0.22 -11.20 10.26
N ILE A 217 0.63 -11.31 9.24
CA ILE A 217 2.04 -11.68 9.40
C ILE A 217 2.79 -10.56 10.16
N ASP A 218 2.59 -9.32 9.75
CA ASP A 218 3.23 -8.13 10.31
C ASP A 218 2.98 -8.01 11.84
N GLN A 219 1.74 -8.15 12.28
CA GLN A 219 1.35 -7.98 13.67
C GLN A 219 1.65 -9.19 14.55
N TRP A 220 1.50 -10.42 14.02
CA TRP A 220 1.42 -11.61 14.84
C TRP A 220 2.62 -12.56 14.72
N SER A 221 3.48 -12.41 13.70
CA SER A 221 4.62 -13.31 13.52
C SER A 221 5.61 -13.30 14.70
N THR A 222 5.96 -12.13 15.21
CA THR A 222 6.89 -12.00 16.33
C THR A 222 6.31 -12.54 17.63
N VAL A 223 5.00 -12.31 17.84
CA VAL A 223 4.28 -12.81 19.03
C VAL A 223 4.23 -14.35 19.01
N TYR A 224 3.85 -14.93 17.86
CA TYR A 224 3.85 -16.38 17.66
C TYR A 224 5.24 -17.00 17.87
N ALA A 225 6.27 -16.41 17.29
CA ALA A 225 7.63 -16.88 17.40
C ALA A 225 8.12 -16.91 18.88
N HIS A 226 7.76 -15.89 19.64
CA HIS A 226 8.12 -15.82 21.04
C HIS A 226 7.29 -16.77 21.92
N GLN A 227 5.97 -16.80 21.72
CA GLN A 227 5.05 -17.56 22.60
C GLN A 227 5.00 -19.05 22.28
N ILE A 228 5.09 -19.43 21.01
CA ILE A 228 4.85 -20.82 20.55
C ILE A 228 6.14 -21.49 20.09
N LEU A 229 6.96 -20.80 19.26
CA LEU A 229 8.24 -21.38 18.81
C LEU A 229 9.34 -21.27 19.87
N GLY A 230 9.11 -20.53 20.96
CA GLY A 230 10.06 -20.44 22.11
C GLY A 230 11.30 -19.60 21.83
N PHE A 231 11.32 -18.80 20.75
CA PHE A 231 12.46 -17.93 20.45
C PHE A 231 12.51 -16.72 21.39
N SER A 232 13.73 -16.24 21.68
CA SER A 232 13.92 -15.01 22.43
C SER A 232 13.30 -13.81 21.68
N LYS A 233 12.97 -12.74 22.41
CA LYS A 233 12.43 -11.51 21.81
C LYS A 233 13.35 -10.93 20.73
N ASP A 234 14.66 -11.01 20.95
CA ASP A 234 15.64 -10.48 19.99
C ASP A 234 15.66 -11.30 18.70
N VAL A 235 15.55 -12.64 18.80
CA VAL A 235 15.42 -13.51 17.63
C VAL A 235 14.11 -13.26 16.91
N ALA A 236 12.98 -13.15 17.62
CA ALA A 236 11.69 -12.85 17.06
C ALA A 236 11.68 -11.52 16.29
N ASN A 237 12.22 -10.45 16.89
CA ASN A 237 12.35 -9.15 16.24
C ASN A 237 13.30 -9.18 15.03
N SER A 238 14.42 -9.92 15.12
CA SER A 238 15.33 -10.07 13.97
C SER A 238 14.71 -10.81 12.80
N GLY A 239 13.75 -11.71 13.05
CA GLY A 239 12.95 -12.36 12.03
C GLY A 239 12.04 -11.37 11.29
N PHE A 240 11.41 -10.45 12.02
CA PHE A 240 10.63 -9.37 11.41
C PHE A 240 11.49 -8.47 10.51
N THR A 241 12.73 -8.18 10.92
CA THR A 241 13.68 -7.49 10.04
C THR A 241 13.92 -8.25 8.73
N MET A 242 14.00 -9.59 8.78
CA MET A 242 14.12 -10.40 7.56
C MET A 242 12.87 -10.34 6.69
N PHE A 243 11.67 -10.23 7.26
CA PHE A 243 10.44 -9.99 6.53
C PHE A 243 10.52 -8.67 5.74
N GLU A 244 10.94 -7.57 6.38
CA GLU A 244 11.10 -6.27 5.72
C GLU A 244 12.17 -6.28 4.63
N VAL A 245 13.29 -6.97 4.84
CA VAL A 245 14.33 -7.15 3.80
C VAL A 245 13.77 -7.96 2.63
N GLY A 246 13.02 -9.03 2.90
CA GLY A 246 12.33 -9.80 1.86
C GLY A 246 11.33 -8.95 1.08
N ALA A 247 10.56 -8.10 1.78
CA ALA A 247 9.62 -7.16 1.20
C ALA A 247 10.31 -6.17 0.23
N LEU A 248 11.45 -5.62 0.65
CA LEU A 248 12.26 -4.70 -0.17
C LEU A 248 12.73 -5.37 -1.47
N VAL A 249 13.33 -6.56 -1.34
CA VAL A 249 13.81 -7.34 -2.50
C VAL A 249 12.64 -7.74 -3.40
N GLY A 250 11.53 -8.20 -2.79
CA GLY A 250 10.31 -8.59 -3.50
C GLY A 250 9.73 -7.44 -4.31
N THR A 251 9.61 -6.26 -3.72
CA THR A 251 9.08 -5.08 -4.40
C THR A 251 9.83 -4.76 -5.70
N CYS A 252 11.16 -4.86 -5.69
CA CYS A 252 11.98 -4.62 -6.87
C CYS A 252 11.79 -5.69 -7.95
N LEU A 253 11.84 -6.95 -7.55
CA LEU A 253 11.87 -8.07 -8.49
C LEU A 253 10.49 -8.38 -9.08
N TRP A 254 9.40 -8.31 -8.29
CA TRP A 254 8.06 -8.62 -8.78
C TRP A 254 7.52 -7.63 -9.79
N GLY A 255 7.90 -6.35 -9.68
CA GLY A 255 7.59 -5.34 -10.69
C GLY A 255 8.21 -5.71 -12.04
N LEU A 256 9.51 -6.03 -12.03
CA LEU A 256 10.25 -6.45 -13.21
C LEU A 256 9.71 -7.77 -13.80
N LEU A 257 9.50 -8.79 -12.96
CA LEU A 257 8.95 -10.08 -13.38
C LEU A 257 7.56 -9.93 -14.01
N SER A 258 6.70 -9.10 -13.44
CA SER A 258 5.38 -8.84 -14.00
C SER A 258 5.45 -8.26 -15.42
N ASP A 259 6.38 -7.33 -15.65
CA ASP A 259 6.57 -6.73 -16.96
C ASP A 259 7.13 -7.73 -17.97
N LEU A 260 8.05 -8.61 -17.56
CA LEU A 260 8.58 -9.72 -18.38
C LEU A 260 7.49 -10.74 -18.78
N PHE A 261 6.46 -10.94 -17.95
CA PHE A 261 5.30 -11.77 -18.27
C PHE A 261 4.21 -11.01 -19.04
N ASN A 262 4.56 -9.97 -19.81
CA ASN A 262 3.64 -9.16 -20.61
C ASN A 262 2.46 -8.57 -19.80
N GLY A 263 2.71 -8.18 -18.57
CA GLY A 263 1.73 -7.55 -17.69
C GLY A 263 0.62 -8.49 -17.20
N ARG A 264 0.82 -9.81 -17.19
CA ARG A 264 -0.10 -10.82 -16.61
C ARG A 264 -0.04 -10.81 -15.08
N ARG A 265 -0.51 -9.72 -14.50
CA ARG A 265 -0.37 -9.39 -13.06
C ARG A 265 -1.17 -10.32 -12.18
N GLY A 266 -2.36 -10.72 -12.63
CA GLY A 266 -3.20 -11.68 -11.94
C GLY A 266 -2.54 -13.03 -11.77
N ALA A 267 -1.96 -13.58 -12.85
CA ALA A 267 -1.30 -14.89 -12.83
C ALA A 267 -0.06 -14.91 -11.93
N VAL A 268 0.77 -13.85 -12.00
CA VAL A 268 1.97 -13.72 -11.15
C VAL A 268 1.58 -13.59 -9.68
N SER A 269 0.50 -12.84 -9.37
CA SER A 269 -0.05 -12.75 -8.01
C SER A 269 -0.55 -14.10 -7.49
N CYS A 270 -1.23 -14.89 -8.32
CA CYS A 270 -1.69 -16.24 -7.94
C CYS A 270 -0.52 -17.14 -7.58
N PHE A 271 0.54 -17.14 -8.39
CA PHE A 271 1.74 -17.92 -8.08
C PHE A 271 2.33 -17.54 -6.72
N ALA A 272 2.50 -16.26 -6.46
CA ALA A 272 3.03 -15.78 -5.18
C ALA A 272 2.10 -16.17 -4.00
N LEU A 273 0.77 -16.03 -4.15
CA LEU A 273 -0.20 -16.37 -3.11
C LEU A 273 -0.20 -17.88 -2.78
N ILE A 274 -0.06 -18.73 -3.78
CA ILE A 274 0.10 -20.17 -3.57
C ILE A 274 1.38 -20.44 -2.76
N CYS A 275 2.50 -19.83 -3.14
CA CYS A 275 3.76 -19.96 -2.41
C CYS A 275 3.64 -19.45 -0.96
N ILE A 276 2.88 -18.38 -0.70
CA ILE A 276 2.62 -17.86 0.67
C ILE A 276 1.96 -18.93 1.53
N VAL A 277 0.95 -19.65 1.02
CA VAL A 277 0.25 -20.69 1.80
C VAL A 277 1.21 -21.78 2.25
N PHE A 278 2.10 -22.25 1.34
CA PHE A 278 3.13 -23.24 1.69
C PHE A 278 4.18 -22.69 2.66
N THR A 279 4.65 -21.48 2.44
CA THR A 279 5.66 -20.83 3.29
C THR A 279 5.12 -20.56 4.69
N LEU A 280 3.83 -20.21 4.84
CA LEU A 280 3.16 -20.13 6.15
C LEU A 280 3.13 -21.47 6.86
N GLY A 281 2.91 -22.58 6.13
CA GLY A 281 3.01 -23.91 6.68
C GLY A 281 4.41 -24.23 7.21
N TYR A 282 5.44 -23.90 6.45
CA TYR A 282 6.83 -24.07 6.86
C TYR A 282 7.19 -23.18 8.06
N TYR A 283 6.75 -21.92 8.06
CA TYR A 283 6.95 -20.99 9.17
C TYR A 283 6.37 -21.49 10.50
N GLN A 284 5.17 -22.09 10.47
CA GLN A 284 4.52 -22.61 11.68
C GLN A 284 5.30 -23.76 12.37
N HIS A 285 6.15 -24.45 11.63
CA HIS A 285 6.94 -25.59 12.10
C HIS A 285 8.44 -25.29 12.09
N ALA A 286 8.83 -24.01 12.12
CA ALA A 286 10.24 -23.63 12.13
C ALA A 286 10.91 -24.06 13.45
N ASP A 287 11.81 -25.02 13.35
CA ASP A 287 12.54 -25.63 14.48
C ASP A 287 13.91 -24.99 14.74
N SER A 288 14.36 -24.12 13.86
CA SER A 288 15.64 -23.44 13.94
C SER A 288 15.53 -21.94 13.65
N ILE A 289 16.46 -21.16 14.18
CA ILE A 289 16.55 -19.72 13.93
C ILE A 289 16.71 -19.43 12.43
N PHE A 290 17.44 -20.28 11.71
CA PHE A 290 17.61 -20.15 10.28
C PHE A 290 16.30 -20.39 9.54
N ALA A 291 15.58 -21.47 9.81
CA ALA A 291 14.28 -21.79 9.21
C ALA A 291 13.25 -20.67 9.47
N TYR A 292 13.22 -20.15 10.70
CA TYR A 292 12.38 -19.02 11.10
C TYR A 292 12.67 -17.76 10.27
N LYS A 293 13.94 -17.34 10.24
CA LYS A 293 14.34 -16.13 9.49
C LYS A 293 14.17 -16.28 7.99
N ALA A 294 14.51 -17.44 7.44
CA ALA A 294 14.35 -17.75 6.02
C ALA A 294 12.87 -17.74 5.59
N SER A 295 11.99 -18.31 6.39
CA SER A 295 10.55 -18.30 6.12
C SER A 295 9.97 -16.90 6.17
N LEU A 296 10.38 -16.05 7.13
CA LEU A 296 9.92 -14.65 7.16
C LEU A 296 10.48 -13.82 6.01
N PHE A 297 11.73 -14.01 5.62
CA PHE A 297 12.26 -13.38 4.41
C PHE A 297 11.43 -13.79 3.17
N ALA A 298 11.16 -15.09 3.01
CA ALA A 298 10.35 -15.59 1.90
C ALA A 298 8.92 -15.05 1.94
N LEU A 299 8.29 -14.97 3.11
CA LEU A 299 6.96 -14.37 3.27
C LEU A 299 6.95 -12.89 2.89
N GLY A 300 7.94 -12.10 3.35
CA GLY A 300 8.09 -10.71 2.96
C GLY A 300 8.24 -10.57 1.45
N PHE A 301 9.14 -11.34 0.84
CA PHE A 301 9.36 -11.36 -0.61
C PHE A 301 8.06 -11.68 -1.38
N LEU A 302 7.32 -12.70 -0.96
CA LEU A 302 6.12 -13.18 -1.67
C LEU A 302 4.91 -12.27 -1.47
N VAL A 303 4.67 -11.71 -0.27
CA VAL A 303 3.50 -10.87 0.04
C VAL A 303 3.53 -9.58 -0.77
N PHE A 304 4.70 -9.04 -1.03
CA PHE A 304 4.82 -7.80 -1.81
C PHE A 304 4.61 -7.99 -3.32
N ALA A 305 4.54 -9.23 -3.83
CA ALA A 305 4.11 -9.51 -5.20
C ALA A 305 2.65 -9.06 -5.43
N PRO A 306 1.64 -9.70 -4.80
CA PRO A 306 0.25 -9.26 -4.96
C PRO A 306 0.01 -7.85 -4.43
N GLN A 307 0.75 -7.40 -3.41
CA GLN A 307 0.65 -6.02 -2.89
C GLN A 307 0.92 -4.98 -3.99
N LEU A 308 1.97 -5.15 -4.76
CA LEU A 308 2.32 -4.30 -5.89
C LEU A 308 1.36 -4.50 -7.06
N LEU A 309 1.12 -5.77 -7.43
CA LEU A 309 0.46 -6.13 -8.68
C LEU A 309 -1.05 -5.85 -8.68
N ILE A 310 -1.74 -5.90 -7.54
CA ILE A 310 -3.13 -5.45 -7.40
C ILE A 310 -3.24 -3.95 -7.71
N GLY A 311 -2.26 -3.14 -7.28
CA GLY A 311 -2.17 -1.73 -7.62
C GLY A 311 -2.03 -1.51 -9.12
N VAL A 312 -1.04 -2.16 -9.71
CA VAL A 312 -0.71 -2.01 -11.13
C VAL A 312 -1.77 -2.61 -12.05
N ALA A 313 -2.47 -3.69 -11.65
CA ALA A 313 -3.54 -4.30 -12.44
C ALA A 313 -4.70 -3.32 -12.71
N ALA A 314 -5.05 -2.47 -11.75
CA ALA A 314 -6.11 -1.48 -11.92
C ALA A 314 -5.84 -0.51 -13.09
N ILE A 315 -4.55 -0.22 -13.39
CA ILE A 315 -4.15 0.66 -14.50
C ILE A 315 -4.66 0.12 -15.86
N GLY A 316 -4.80 -1.20 -15.97
CA GLY A 316 -5.31 -1.83 -17.19
C GLY A 316 -6.81 -1.70 -17.43
N PHE A 317 -7.61 -1.25 -16.46
CA PHE A 317 -9.08 -1.29 -16.51
C PHE A 317 -9.76 0.05 -16.22
N VAL A 318 -8.98 1.10 -16.01
CA VAL A 318 -9.48 2.43 -15.66
C VAL A 318 -8.71 3.48 -16.47
N PRO A 319 -9.38 4.55 -16.98
CA PRO A 319 -8.70 5.63 -17.64
C PRO A 319 -7.77 6.37 -16.66
N LYS A 320 -6.72 7.00 -17.17
CA LYS A 320 -5.72 7.73 -16.35
C LYS A 320 -6.37 8.68 -15.34
N GLN A 321 -7.41 9.40 -15.74
CA GLN A 321 -8.15 10.33 -14.86
C GLN A 321 -8.90 9.66 -13.71
N GLY A 322 -9.20 8.36 -13.81
CA GLY A 322 -9.90 7.57 -12.80
C GLY A 322 -8.97 6.77 -11.88
N LEU A 323 -7.66 6.66 -12.19
CA LEU A 323 -6.73 5.77 -11.50
C LEU A 323 -6.61 6.07 -10.01
N ALA A 324 -6.44 7.34 -9.64
CA ALA A 324 -6.32 7.73 -8.23
C ALA A 324 -7.58 7.34 -7.44
N ALA A 325 -8.76 7.57 -8.02
CA ALA A 325 -10.04 7.22 -7.39
C ALA A 325 -10.21 5.69 -7.24
N ALA A 326 -9.84 4.91 -8.25
CA ALA A 326 -9.89 3.46 -8.21
C ALA A 326 -8.94 2.89 -7.13
N ASP A 327 -7.71 3.41 -7.07
CA ASP A 327 -6.76 3.04 -6.02
C ASP A 327 -7.23 3.47 -4.63
N GLY A 328 -7.87 4.64 -4.56
CA GLY A 328 -8.47 5.16 -3.34
C GLY A 328 -9.53 4.20 -2.78
N VAL A 329 -10.51 3.80 -3.60
CA VAL A 329 -11.57 2.86 -3.18
C VAL A 329 -10.97 1.53 -2.73
N LYS A 330 -10.05 0.94 -3.50
CA LYS A 330 -9.34 -0.28 -3.09
C LYS A 330 -8.65 -0.14 -1.73
N GLY A 331 -7.94 0.98 -1.54
CA GLY A 331 -7.25 1.26 -0.29
C GLY A 331 -8.20 1.42 0.90
N THR A 332 -9.32 2.12 0.72
CA THR A 332 -10.34 2.26 1.77
C THR A 332 -10.82 0.91 2.27
N PHE A 333 -11.21 0.01 1.37
CA PHE A 333 -11.65 -1.34 1.75
C PHE A 333 -10.54 -2.14 2.44
N ALA A 334 -9.31 -2.04 1.94
CA ALA A 334 -8.16 -2.74 2.51
C ALA A 334 -7.88 -2.30 3.95
N TYR A 335 -7.86 -1.00 4.22
CA TYR A 335 -7.57 -0.48 5.57
C TYR A 335 -8.74 -0.66 6.54
N LEU A 336 -9.97 -0.31 6.12
CA LEU A 336 -11.12 -0.37 7.02
C LEU A 336 -11.55 -1.81 7.33
N ILE A 337 -11.40 -2.74 6.40
CA ILE A 337 -11.84 -4.13 6.59
C ILE A 337 -10.64 -5.05 6.81
N GLY A 338 -9.71 -5.11 5.85
CA GLY A 338 -8.61 -6.07 5.87
C GLY A 338 -7.65 -5.87 7.03
N ASP A 339 -7.11 -4.66 7.16
CA ASP A 339 -6.17 -4.31 8.22
C ASP A 339 -6.82 -4.35 9.61
N SER A 340 -8.07 -3.86 9.72
CA SER A 340 -8.83 -3.92 10.99
C SER A 340 -9.10 -5.36 11.42
N PHE A 341 -9.49 -6.24 10.49
CA PHE A 341 -9.68 -7.65 10.80
C PHE A 341 -8.37 -8.32 11.19
N ALA A 342 -7.27 -8.02 10.51
CA ALA A 342 -5.96 -8.56 10.86
C ALA A 342 -5.53 -8.17 12.29
N LYS A 343 -5.79 -6.95 12.71
CA LYS A 343 -5.44 -6.45 14.04
C LYS A 343 -6.35 -6.98 15.14
N ILE A 344 -7.66 -6.94 14.94
CA ILE A 344 -8.64 -7.28 15.97
C ILE A 344 -9.11 -8.72 15.82
N GLY A 345 -9.56 -9.13 14.63
CA GLY A 345 -10.14 -10.44 14.39
C GLY A 345 -9.14 -11.58 14.57
N LEU A 346 -7.92 -11.46 14.02
CA LEU A 346 -6.90 -12.49 14.20
C LEU A 346 -6.41 -12.55 15.67
N GLY A 347 -6.34 -11.40 16.36
CA GLY A 347 -6.03 -11.36 17.78
C GLY A 347 -7.08 -12.09 18.61
N TYR A 348 -8.37 -11.82 18.31
CA TYR A 348 -9.49 -12.50 18.99
C TYR A 348 -9.47 -14.02 18.78
N ILE A 349 -9.11 -14.49 17.58
CA ILE A 349 -8.91 -15.91 17.32
C ILE A 349 -7.72 -16.46 18.09
N ALA A 350 -6.58 -15.75 18.13
CA ALA A 350 -5.37 -16.15 18.83
C ALA A 350 -5.59 -16.30 20.35
N GLU A 351 -6.52 -15.54 20.93
CA GLU A 351 -6.94 -15.64 22.33
C GLU A 351 -7.79 -16.88 22.66
N GLY A 352 -8.06 -17.76 21.68
CA GLY A 352 -8.76 -19.02 21.88
C GLY A 352 -10.21 -19.04 21.36
N ASN A 353 -10.64 -17.99 20.64
CA ASN A 353 -11.97 -18.00 20.04
C ASN A 353 -11.95 -18.75 18.69
N PRO A 354 -12.89 -19.66 18.42
CA PRO A 354 -12.79 -20.57 17.30
C PRO A 354 -13.06 -19.87 15.95
N PHE A 355 -12.22 -20.20 14.96
CA PHE A 355 -12.44 -19.89 13.55
C PHE A 355 -12.65 -21.23 12.80
N PHE A 356 -13.87 -21.49 12.37
CA PHE A 356 -14.29 -22.78 11.76
C PHE A 356 -13.88 -24.01 12.56
N GLY A 357 -14.00 -23.96 13.89
CA GLY A 357 -13.66 -25.06 14.79
C GLY A 357 -12.16 -25.20 15.12
N LEU A 358 -11.33 -24.28 14.64
CA LEU A 358 -9.92 -24.16 14.97
C LEU A 358 -9.72 -22.94 15.88
N ASP A 359 -9.07 -23.11 17.01
CA ASP A 359 -8.85 -22.07 18.00
C ASP A 359 -7.36 -21.68 18.13
N GLY A 360 -7.12 -20.61 18.85
CA GLY A 360 -5.79 -20.11 19.14
C GLY A 360 -4.97 -19.84 17.87
N TRP A 361 -3.67 -20.10 17.95
CA TRP A 361 -2.75 -19.87 16.86
C TRP A 361 -3.02 -20.74 15.62
N THR A 362 -3.57 -21.95 15.81
CA THR A 362 -3.98 -22.81 14.69
C THR A 362 -5.10 -22.16 13.88
N GLY A 363 -6.12 -21.63 14.56
CA GLY A 363 -7.21 -20.86 13.94
C GLY A 363 -6.72 -19.57 13.27
N THR A 364 -5.80 -18.84 13.91
CA THR A 364 -5.21 -17.61 13.37
C THR A 364 -4.50 -17.87 12.02
N PHE A 365 -3.63 -18.88 11.96
CA PHE A 365 -2.94 -19.20 10.71
C PHE A 365 -3.89 -19.82 9.66
N ALA A 366 -4.91 -20.56 10.10
CA ALA A 366 -5.95 -21.03 9.18
C ALA A 366 -6.70 -19.85 8.54
N ALA A 367 -7.03 -18.81 9.31
CA ALA A 367 -7.67 -17.60 8.80
C ALA A 367 -6.77 -16.86 7.81
N ILE A 368 -5.46 -16.72 8.10
CA ILE A 368 -4.49 -16.08 7.19
C ILE A 368 -4.35 -16.89 5.89
N LYS A 369 -4.24 -18.23 5.98
CA LYS A 369 -4.17 -19.11 4.79
C LYS A 369 -5.47 -19.06 3.98
N ALA A 370 -6.63 -19.07 4.64
CA ALA A 370 -7.93 -18.91 3.96
C ALA A 370 -8.02 -17.58 3.21
N ALA A 371 -7.57 -16.49 3.84
CA ALA A 371 -7.49 -15.17 3.18
C ALA A 371 -6.57 -15.20 1.95
N ALA A 372 -5.41 -15.85 2.03
CA ALA A 372 -4.50 -16.00 0.89
C ALA A 372 -5.14 -16.80 -0.27
N ILE A 373 -5.87 -17.87 0.05
CA ILE A 373 -6.58 -18.68 -0.95
C ILE A 373 -7.70 -17.87 -1.61
N VAL A 374 -8.52 -17.15 -0.84
CA VAL A 374 -9.58 -16.29 -1.40
C VAL A 374 -8.98 -15.19 -2.28
N CYS A 375 -7.90 -14.55 -1.83
CA CYS A 375 -7.17 -13.58 -2.64
C CYS A 375 -6.67 -14.21 -3.95
N CYS A 376 -6.12 -15.43 -3.91
CA CYS A 376 -5.66 -16.15 -5.09
C CYS A 376 -6.81 -16.41 -6.09
N VAL A 377 -7.97 -16.85 -5.62
CA VAL A 377 -9.16 -17.06 -6.48
C VAL A 377 -9.59 -15.75 -7.14
N LEU A 378 -9.62 -14.64 -6.38
CA LEU A 378 -9.97 -13.33 -6.92
C LEU A 378 -8.93 -12.85 -7.96
N MET A 379 -7.64 -13.07 -7.71
CA MET A 379 -6.59 -12.72 -8.67
C MET A 379 -6.59 -13.63 -9.90
N ALA A 380 -7.02 -14.87 -9.79
CA ALA A 380 -7.24 -15.75 -10.95
C ALA A 380 -8.37 -15.20 -11.85
N LEU A 381 -9.45 -14.66 -11.27
CA LEU A 381 -10.49 -13.98 -12.04
C LEU A 381 -9.93 -12.73 -12.75
N VAL A 382 -9.07 -11.95 -12.07
CA VAL A 382 -8.40 -10.80 -12.71
C VAL A 382 -7.53 -11.26 -13.87
N ALA A 383 -6.78 -12.36 -13.72
CA ALA A 383 -5.95 -12.92 -14.78
C ALA A 383 -6.76 -13.32 -16.03
N LEU A 384 -7.98 -13.84 -15.86
CA LEU A 384 -8.89 -14.13 -16.97
C LEU A 384 -9.31 -12.84 -17.71
N PHE A 385 -9.64 -11.76 -16.98
CA PHE A 385 -9.96 -10.49 -17.61
C PHE A 385 -8.76 -9.86 -18.32
N GLU A 386 -7.56 -9.96 -17.75
CA GLU A 386 -6.31 -9.50 -18.38
C GLU A 386 -6.06 -10.26 -19.69
N GLU A 387 -6.20 -11.59 -19.69
CA GLU A 387 -5.98 -12.41 -20.90
C GLU A 387 -6.99 -12.09 -22.01
N ILE A 388 -8.27 -11.90 -21.65
CA ILE A 388 -9.30 -11.47 -22.62
C ILE A 388 -8.91 -10.12 -23.24
N LYS A 389 -8.42 -9.18 -22.44
CA LYS A 389 -8.02 -7.85 -22.91
C LYS A 389 -6.77 -7.91 -23.79
N ILE A 390 -5.75 -8.69 -23.40
CA ILE A 390 -4.53 -8.90 -24.19
C ILE A 390 -4.86 -9.49 -25.56
N ARG A 391 -5.72 -10.52 -25.61
CA ARG A 391 -6.14 -11.14 -26.89
C ARG A 391 -6.90 -10.16 -27.78
N LYS A 392 -7.78 -9.33 -27.22
CA LYS A 392 -8.47 -8.28 -28.00
C LYS A 392 -7.49 -7.31 -28.64
N LEU A 393 -6.50 -6.83 -27.89
CA LEU A 393 -5.47 -5.92 -28.39
C LEU A 393 -4.61 -6.56 -29.50
N ALA A 394 -4.31 -7.86 -29.38
CA ALA A 394 -3.53 -8.58 -30.39
C ALA A 394 -4.30 -8.80 -31.73
N HIS A 395 -5.63 -8.72 -31.71
CA HIS A 395 -6.48 -8.90 -32.90
C HIS A 395 -6.94 -7.55 -33.51
N GLN A 396 -6.58 -6.42 -32.93
CA GLN A 396 -6.83 -5.11 -33.56
C GLN A 396 -5.79 -4.89 -34.67
N PRO A 397 -6.20 -4.65 -35.94
CA PRO A 397 -5.25 -4.32 -36.98
C PRO A 397 -4.49 -3.05 -36.59
N ALA A 398 -3.18 -3.03 -36.82
CA ALA A 398 -2.37 -1.85 -36.63
C ALA A 398 -3.03 -0.69 -37.40
N ALA A 399 -3.44 0.33 -36.68
CA ALA A 399 -3.94 1.56 -37.32
C ALA A 399 -2.74 2.18 -38.05
N HIS A 400 -2.75 2.04 -39.39
CA HIS A 400 -1.81 2.71 -40.29
C HIS A 400 -2.12 4.19 -40.40
#